data_2e6f5f306b1d06ca523f9c0b1928e1b2
#
_entry.id   2e6f5f306b1d06ca523f9c0b1928e1b2
#
_cell.length_a   1.000
_cell.length_b   1.000
_cell.length_c   1.000
_cell.angle_alpha   90.00
_cell.angle_beta   90.00
_cell.angle_gamma   90.00
#
_symmetry.space_group_name_H-M   'P 1'
#
loop_
_entity.id
_entity.type
_entity.pdbx_description
1 polymer ?
#
loop_
_entity_poly.entity_id
_entity_poly.type
_entity_poly.pdbx_seq_one_letter_code
_entity_poly.pdbx_strand_id
1 'polypeptide(L)'
;MASMYWKSSQKLRHFPTAVIIGSLLISVFNSPKRAVASNSPSAFVQTAIYSNRITIFSKSYCPYSLRAKRIFSKLNEQPYVVELDLRDDGYQIQNVLLDLVGRQTVPQVFVNGKHVGGCDDLQMAVENGQLHDLLSKG
;
A
#
# COMPACT_ATOMS: atom_id res chain seq x y z
N MET A 1 -19.84 -39.83 57.52
CA MET A 1 -18.57 -39.11 57.28
C MET A 1 -18.28 -38.84 55.82
N ALA A 2 -19.01 -39.32 54.90
CA ALA A 2 -18.80 -39.05 53.47
C ALA A 2 -19.45 -37.77 52.96
N SER A 3 -20.30 -37.12 53.72
CA SER A 3 -21.05 -35.92 53.24
C SER A 3 -20.32 -34.58 53.38
N MET A 4 -19.17 -34.57 54.05
CA MET A 4 -18.42 -33.31 54.23
C MET A 4 -17.42 -33.02 53.07
N TYR A 5 -17.11 -33.98 52.25
CA TYR A 5 -16.17 -33.78 51.12
C TYR A 5 -16.80 -33.17 49.90
N TRP A 6 -18.10 -33.14 49.83
CA TRP A 6 -18.81 -32.69 48.62
C TRP A 6 -18.93 -31.17 48.52
N LYS A 7 -18.79 -30.43 49.62
CA LYS A 7 -19.05 -28.98 49.61
C LYS A 7 -17.90 -28.08 49.17
N SER A 8 -16.68 -28.59 49.08
CA SER A 8 -15.55 -27.72 48.71
C SER A 8 -15.29 -27.65 47.19
N SER A 9 -15.91 -28.56 46.45
CA SER A 9 -15.64 -28.66 45.00
C SER A 9 -16.44 -27.69 44.17
N GLN A 10 -17.45 -27.04 44.70
CA GLN A 10 -18.34 -26.18 43.93
C GLN A 10 -17.92 -24.69 43.87
N LYS A 11 -17.03 -24.26 44.75
CA LYS A 11 -16.59 -22.88 44.76
C LYS A 11 -15.60 -22.47 43.66
N LEU A 12 -15.01 -23.46 42.98
CA LEU A 12 -14.02 -23.19 41.94
C LEU A 12 -14.59 -23.03 40.52
N ARG A 13 -15.91 -23.21 40.36
CA ARG A 13 -16.53 -23.18 39.03
C ARG A 13 -16.94 -21.78 38.53
N HIS A 14 -16.87 -20.77 39.37
CA HIS A 14 -17.33 -19.42 38.99
C HIS A 14 -16.22 -18.50 38.51
N PHE A 15 -14.95 -18.84 38.67
CA PHE A 15 -13.85 -17.97 38.29
C PHE A 15 -13.52 -17.93 36.79
N PRO A 16 -13.68 -19.02 36.00
CA PRO A 16 -13.25 -18.96 34.59
C PRO A 16 -14.18 -18.16 33.68
N THR A 17 -15.44 -18.02 34.03
CA THR A 17 -16.41 -17.33 33.17
C THR A 17 -16.25 -15.80 33.15
N ALA A 18 -15.82 -15.19 34.26
CA ALA A 18 -15.60 -13.74 34.32
C ALA A 18 -14.36 -13.29 33.51
N VAL A 19 -13.33 -14.12 33.44
CA VAL A 19 -12.11 -13.82 32.68
C VAL A 19 -12.34 -13.93 31.17
N ILE A 20 -13.19 -14.85 30.73
CA ILE A 20 -13.53 -15.04 29.33
C ILE A 20 -14.38 -13.88 28.79
N ILE A 21 -15.28 -13.34 29.57
CA ILE A 21 -16.11 -12.18 29.18
C ILE A 21 -15.27 -10.90 29.06
N GLY A 22 -14.27 -10.71 29.92
CA GLY A 22 -13.36 -9.58 29.86
C GLY A 22 -12.47 -9.55 28.61
N SER A 23 -11.99 -10.72 28.16
CA SER A 23 -11.16 -10.80 26.95
C SER A 23 -11.96 -10.65 25.66
N LEU A 24 -13.22 -11.03 25.62
CA LEU A 24 -14.12 -10.82 24.48
C LEU A 24 -14.47 -9.33 24.28
N LEU A 25 -14.59 -8.56 25.34
CA LEU A 25 -14.90 -7.12 25.27
C LEU A 25 -13.71 -6.30 24.75
N ILE A 26 -12.47 -6.73 24.96
CA ILE A 26 -11.27 -6.04 24.51
C ILE A 26 -11.06 -6.23 23.01
N SER A 27 -11.45 -7.36 22.42
CA SER A 27 -11.27 -7.60 20.99
C SER A 27 -12.25 -6.85 20.10
N VAL A 28 -13.41 -6.45 20.62
CA VAL A 28 -14.42 -5.70 19.85
C VAL A 28 -14.02 -4.22 19.70
N PHE A 29 -13.24 -3.66 20.61
CA PHE A 29 -12.84 -2.24 20.57
C PHE A 29 -11.76 -1.92 19.54
N ASN A 30 -11.03 -2.91 19.03
CA ASN A 30 -9.92 -2.68 18.08
C ASN A 30 -10.30 -2.80 16.60
N SER A 31 -11.51 -3.28 16.28
CA SER A 31 -11.92 -3.54 14.89
C SER A 31 -12.25 -2.30 14.03
N PRO A 32 -12.85 -1.20 14.56
CA PRO A 32 -13.34 -0.15 13.67
C PRO A 32 -12.28 0.86 13.21
N LYS A 33 -11.12 0.93 13.83
CA LYS A 33 -10.10 1.96 13.49
C LYS A 33 -9.27 1.65 12.24
N ARG A 34 -9.25 0.40 11.76
CA ARG A 34 -8.45 0.01 10.59
C ARG A 34 -9.15 0.26 9.25
N ALA A 35 -10.47 0.35 9.21
CA ALA A 35 -11.23 0.49 7.98
C ALA A 35 -11.24 1.92 7.40
N VAL A 36 -10.98 2.95 8.22
CA VAL A 36 -11.07 4.37 7.80
C VAL A 36 -9.78 4.88 7.15
N ALA A 37 -8.63 4.25 7.43
CA ALA A 37 -7.34 4.69 6.89
C ALA A 37 -7.05 4.22 5.44
N SER A 38 -7.80 3.26 4.91
CA SER A 38 -7.52 2.63 3.61
C SER A 38 -7.96 3.45 2.39
N ASN A 39 -8.74 4.51 2.57
CA ASN A 39 -9.30 5.30 1.47
C ASN A 39 -8.67 6.68 1.29
N SER A 40 -7.60 7.02 2.01
CA SER A 40 -6.93 8.29 1.83
C SER A 40 -6.03 8.29 0.58
N PRO A 41 -5.82 9.44 -0.10
CA PRO A 41 -4.88 9.54 -1.21
C PRO A 41 -3.48 9.03 -0.87
N SER A 42 -3.01 9.28 0.36
CA SER A 42 -1.71 8.79 0.84
C SER A 42 -1.67 7.26 0.95
N ALA A 43 -2.71 6.64 1.52
CA ALA A 43 -2.80 5.18 1.59
C ALA A 43 -2.89 4.54 0.19
N PHE A 44 -3.63 5.17 -0.73
CA PHE A 44 -3.69 4.74 -2.12
C PHE A 44 -2.31 4.77 -2.79
N VAL A 45 -1.57 5.87 -2.67
CA VAL A 45 -0.22 6.02 -3.26
C VAL A 45 0.72 4.93 -2.71
N GLN A 46 0.74 4.71 -1.41
CA GLN A 46 1.56 3.66 -0.80
C GLN A 46 1.18 2.26 -1.30
N THR A 47 -0.12 1.97 -1.34
CA THR A 47 -0.60 0.68 -1.86
C THR A 47 -0.20 0.50 -3.33
N ALA A 48 -0.40 1.52 -4.17
CA ALA A 48 -0.02 1.48 -5.57
C ALA A 48 1.48 1.17 -5.75
N ILE A 49 2.34 1.85 -5.00
CA ILE A 49 3.80 1.71 -5.09
C ILE A 49 4.28 0.34 -4.61
N TYR A 50 3.77 -0.15 -3.46
CA TYR A 50 4.31 -1.35 -2.81
C TYR A 50 3.61 -2.65 -3.21
N SER A 51 2.39 -2.58 -3.76
CA SER A 51 1.66 -3.78 -4.22
C SER A 51 1.88 -4.10 -5.68
N ASN A 52 2.58 -3.25 -6.43
CA ASN A 52 2.86 -3.46 -7.83
C ASN A 52 4.36 -3.40 -8.10
N ARG A 53 4.82 -4.29 -8.98
CA ARG A 53 6.23 -4.33 -9.41
C ARG A 53 6.65 -3.03 -10.09
N ILE A 54 5.79 -2.48 -10.93
CA ILE A 54 6.01 -1.22 -11.64
C ILE A 54 4.76 -0.36 -11.47
N THR A 55 4.93 0.88 -11.04
CA THR A 55 3.83 1.86 -10.95
C THR A 55 4.21 3.13 -11.68
N ILE A 56 3.30 3.65 -12.49
CA ILE A 56 3.43 4.93 -13.19
C ILE A 56 2.27 5.82 -12.80
N PHE A 57 2.55 6.92 -12.11
CA PHE A 57 1.59 8.02 -11.97
C PHE A 57 1.68 8.90 -13.21
N SER A 58 0.58 9.06 -13.91
CA SER A 58 0.51 9.52 -15.28
C SER A 58 -0.65 10.50 -15.46
N LYS A 59 -0.64 11.23 -16.57
CA LYS A 59 -1.84 11.85 -17.16
C LYS A 59 -2.01 11.33 -18.58
N SER A 60 -3.25 10.99 -18.94
CA SER A 60 -3.55 10.29 -20.20
C SER A 60 -3.12 11.06 -21.45
N TYR A 61 -3.11 12.40 -21.38
CA TYR A 61 -2.73 13.29 -22.47
C TYR A 61 -1.25 13.70 -22.47
N CYS A 62 -0.47 13.34 -21.45
CA CYS A 62 0.91 13.80 -21.29
C CYS A 62 1.86 13.01 -22.22
N PRO A 63 2.59 13.68 -23.15
CA PRO A 63 3.51 13.00 -24.06
C PRO A 63 4.64 12.25 -23.36
N TYR A 64 5.15 12.79 -22.25
CA TYR A 64 6.20 12.15 -21.45
C TYR A 64 5.68 10.90 -20.72
N SER A 65 4.44 10.94 -20.25
CA SER A 65 3.78 9.76 -19.66
C SER A 65 3.60 8.65 -20.71
N LEU A 66 3.16 9.00 -21.92
CA LEU A 66 3.04 8.05 -23.04
C LEU A 66 4.40 7.45 -23.40
N ARG A 67 5.44 8.24 -23.39
CA ARG A 67 6.81 7.77 -23.66
C ARG A 67 7.28 6.77 -22.59
N ALA A 68 7.06 7.07 -21.32
CA ALA A 68 7.38 6.15 -20.23
C ALA A 68 6.65 4.80 -20.35
N LYS A 69 5.36 4.82 -20.67
CA LYS A 69 4.58 3.60 -20.93
C LYS A 69 5.15 2.78 -22.09
N ARG A 70 5.58 3.44 -23.19
CA ARG A 70 6.19 2.77 -24.35
C ARG A 70 7.52 2.12 -24.00
N ILE A 71 8.33 2.71 -23.12
CA ILE A 71 9.58 2.11 -22.66
C ILE A 71 9.30 0.75 -22.01
N PHE A 72 8.36 0.67 -21.09
CA PHE A 72 7.99 -0.59 -20.46
C PHE A 72 7.35 -1.59 -21.42
N SER A 73 6.53 -1.13 -22.35
CA SER A 73 5.96 -1.99 -23.40
C SER A 73 7.04 -2.65 -24.25
N LYS A 74 8.10 -1.92 -24.62
CA LYS A 74 9.25 -2.48 -25.36
C LYS A 74 10.05 -3.51 -24.57
N LEU A 75 10.00 -3.43 -23.25
CA LEU A 75 10.64 -4.39 -22.34
C LEU A 75 9.73 -5.58 -21.99
N ASN A 76 8.56 -5.69 -22.62
CA ASN A 76 7.51 -6.67 -22.28
C ASN A 76 7.05 -6.62 -20.81
N GLU A 77 7.12 -5.45 -20.20
CA GLU A 77 6.65 -5.20 -18.85
C GLU A 77 5.29 -4.52 -18.88
N GLN A 78 4.45 -4.86 -17.89
CA GLN A 78 3.13 -4.27 -17.74
C GLN A 78 3.05 -3.46 -16.44
N PRO A 79 3.22 -2.14 -16.48
CA PRO A 79 3.11 -1.30 -15.32
C PRO A 79 1.65 -1.14 -14.86
N TYR A 80 1.46 -0.98 -13.56
CA TYR A 80 0.24 -0.43 -13.01
C TYR A 80 0.22 1.07 -13.25
N VAL A 81 -0.72 1.55 -14.06
CA VAL A 81 -0.80 2.95 -14.47
C VAL A 81 -1.94 3.64 -13.73
N VAL A 82 -1.62 4.73 -13.06
CA VAL A 82 -2.59 5.61 -12.39
C VAL A 82 -2.72 6.89 -13.19
N GLU A 83 -3.83 7.02 -13.95
CA GLU A 83 -4.13 8.22 -14.72
C GLU A 83 -4.80 9.28 -13.82
N LEU A 84 -4.03 10.28 -13.39
CA LEU A 84 -4.45 11.28 -12.41
C LEU A 84 -5.54 12.21 -12.95
N ASP A 85 -5.54 12.49 -14.24
CA ASP A 85 -6.55 13.30 -14.91
C ASP A 85 -7.92 12.64 -15.00
N LEU A 86 -7.99 11.33 -14.87
CA LEU A 86 -9.22 10.54 -14.91
C LEU A 86 -9.77 10.19 -13.52
N ARG A 87 -9.18 10.75 -12.47
CA ARG A 87 -9.56 10.49 -11.07
C ARG A 87 -10.02 11.77 -10.38
N ASP A 88 -11.06 11.65 -9.56
CA ASP A 88 -11.56 12.76 -8.74
C ASP A 88 -10.53 13.23 -7.69
N ASP A 89 -9.70 12.31 -7.20
CA ASP A 89 -8.64 12.56 -6.20
C ASP A 89 -7.24 12.78 -6.82
N GLY A 90 -7.16 12.94 -8.14
CA GLY A 90 -5.88 13.05 -8.86
C GLY A 90 -4.98 14.19 -8.36
N TYR A 91 -5.57 15.34 -8.02
CA TYR A 91 -4.83 16.47 -7.46
C TYR A 91 -4.26 16.18 -6.07
N GLN A 92 -5.03 15.53 -5.22
CA GLN A 92 -4.59 15.13 -3.89
C GLN A 92 -3.46 14.10 -3.98
N ILE A 93 -3.53 13.16 -4.93
CA ILE A 93 -2.44 12.21 -5.21
C ILE A 93 -1.18 12.94 -5.66
N GLN A 94 -1.28 13.95 -6.53
CA GLN A 94 -0.12 14.76 -6.93
C GLN A 94 0.53 15.48 -5.74
N ASN A 95 -0.25 15.98 -4.79
CA ASN A 95 0.29 16.59 -3.58
C ASN A 95 1.00 15.55 -2.70
N VAL A 96 0.47 14.34 -2.57
CA VAL A 96 1.16 13.25 -1.86
C VAL A 96 2.49 12.92 -2.53
N LEU A 97 2.53 12.87 -3.86
CA LEU A 97 3.79 12.64 -4.60
C LEU A 97 4.78 13.79 -4.41
N LEU A 98 4.32 15.04 -4.38
CA LEU A 98 5.18 16.18 -4.06
C LEU A 98 5.84 16.04 -2.69
N ASP A 99 5.07 15.64 -1.68
CA ASP A 99 5.58 15.42 -0.33
C ASP A 99 6.53 14.20 -0.27
N LEU A 100 6.25 13.15 -1.04
CA LEU A 100 7.00 11.90 -1.01
C LEU A 100 8.34 11.97 -1.77
N VAL A 101 8.33 12.56 -2.96
CA VAL A 101 9.50 12.55 -3.88
C VAL A 101 9.96 13.96 -4.30
N GLY A 102 9.34 15.03 -3.79
CA GLY A 102 9.69 16.41 -4.10
C GLY A 102 9.32 16.86 -5.51
N ARG A 103 8.45 16.12 -6.21
CA ARG A 103 8.04 16.41 -7.59
C ARG A 103 6.54 16.28 -7.76
N GLN A 104 5.93 17.24 -8.43
CA GLN A 104 4.51 17.25 -8.77
C GLN A 104 4.25 16.93 -10.25
N THR A 105 5.29 16.81 -11.05
CA THR A 105 5.21 16.54 -12.48
C THR A 105 4.88 15.06 -12.76
N VAL A 106 4.33 14.80 -13.95
CA VAL A 106 4.07 13.44 -14.46
C VAL A 106 4.91 13.19 -15.72
N PRO A 107 5.32 11.95 -15.96
CA PRO A 107 5.11 10.76 -15.13
C PRO A 107 5.99 10.75 -13.88
N GLN A 108 5.56 9.99 -12.87
CA GLN A 108 6.43 9.55 -11.78
C GLN A 108 6.44 8.03 -11.74
N VAL A 109 7.62 7.43 -11.84
CA VAL A 109 7.82 5.99 -12.03
C VAL A 109 8.44 5.37 -10.78
N PHE A 110 7.87 4.24 -10.35
CA PHE A 110 8.37 3.42 -9.25
C PHE A 110 8.56 1.99 -9.73
N VAL A 111 9.65 1.36 -9.34
CA VAL A 111 9.95 -0.04 -9.63
C VAL A 111 10.36 -0.75 -8.34
N ASN A 112 9.62 -1.80 -7.99
CA ASN A 112 9.82 -2.56 -6.74
C ASN A 112 9.89 -1.65 -5.50
N GLY A 113 8.98 -0.67 -5.42
CA GLY A 113 8.90 0.28 -4.32
C GLY A 113 9.92 1.43 -4.37
N LYS A 114 10.82 1.46 -5.34
CA LYS A 114 11.84 2.50 -5.47
C LYS A 114 11.47 3.54 -6.51
N HIS A 115 11.65 4.80 -6.16
CA HIS A 115 11.42 5.91 -7.07
C HIS A 115 12.52 5.98 -8.14
N VAL A 116 12.13 5.83 -9.39
CA VAL A 116 13.01 6.02 -10.55
C VAL A 116 13.04 7.49 -10.99
N GLY A 117 11.88 8.13 -11.03
CA GLY A 117 11.73 9.52 -11.41
C GLY A 117 10.78 9.74 -12.56
N GLY A 118 11.05 10.77 -13.37
CA GLY A 118 10.29 11.12 -14.56
C GLY A 118 10.72 10.35 -15.80
N CYS A 119 10.26 10.81 -16.98
CA CYS A 119 10.56 10.15 -18.26
C CYS A 119 12.05 10.13 -18.60
N ASP A 120 12.76 11.24 -18.34
CA ASP A 120 14.20 11.33 -18.66
C ASP A 120 15.02 10.48 -17.67
N ASP A 121 14.66 10.47 -16.39
CA ASP A 121 15.27 9.60 -15.37
C ASP A 121 15.08 8.11 -15.76
N LEU A 122 13.89 7.75 -16.24
CA LEU A 122 13.61 6.40 -16.70
C LEU A 122 14.46 6.04 -17.93
N GLN A 123 14.60 6.95 -18.88
CA GLN A 123 15.42 6.73 -20.07
C GLN A 123 16.89 6.50 -19.68
N MET A 124 17.43 7.32 -18.78
CA MET A 124 18.78 7.13 -18.23
C MET A 124 18.93 5.79 -17.51
N ALA A 125 17.93 5.38 -16.74
CA ALA A 125 17.95 4.10 -16.03
C ALA A 125 17.95 2.89 -16.98
N VAL A 126 17.33 3.02 -18.15
CA VAL A 126 17.44 2.01 -19.24
C VAL A 126 18.86 1.98 -19.80
N GLU A 127 19.40 3.15 -20.14
CA GLU A 127 20.70 3.26 -20.81
C GLU A 127 21.89 2.81 -19.95
N ASN A 128 21.82 3.07 -18.65
CA ASN A 128 22.89 2.70 -17.70
C ASN A 128 22.71 1.33 -17.04
N GLY A 129 21.65 0.59 -17.37
CA GLY A 129 21.35 -0.74 -16.81
C GLY A 129 20.67 -0.74 -15.44
N GLN A 130 20.46 0.41 -14.82
CA GLN A 130 19.84 0.52 -13.50
C GLN A 130 18.41 -0.03 -13.49
N LEU A 131 17.63 0.20 -14.56
CA LEU A 131 16.27 -0.33 -14.64
C LEU A 131 16.27 -1.85 -14.68
N HIS A 132 17.18 -2.46 -15.44
CA HIS A 132 17.35 -3.91 -15.46
C HIS A 132 17.64 -4.47 -14.06
N ASP A 133 18.55 -3.83 -13.32
CA ASP A 133 18.90 -4.26 -11.97
C ASP A 133 17.72 -4.12 -10.98
N LEU A 134 16.92 -3.07 -11.13
CA LEU A 134 15.71 -2.89 -10.32
C LEU A 134 14.66 -3.95 -10.61
N LEU A 135 14.48 -4.30 -11.88
CA LEU A 135 13.51 -5.32 -12.32
C LEU A 135 13.93 -6.74 -11.94
N SER A 136 15.22 -7.01 -11.85
CA SER A 136 15.75 -8.35 -11.50
C SER A 136 15.67 -8.68 -10.01
N LYS A 137 15.46 -7.69 -9.15
CA LYS A 137 15.43 -7.83 -7.68
C LYS A 137 14.05 -8.06 -7.10
N GLY A 138 13.02 -8.14 -7.92
CA GLY A 138 11.63 -8.30 -7.50
C GLY A 138 11.09 -9.72 -7.66
#